data_208e0911fce3ca9b4892336ac2358efc
#
_entry.id   208e0911fce3ca9b4892336ac2358efc
#
_cell.length_a   1.000
_cell.length_b   1.000
_cell.length_c   1.000
_cell.angle_alpha   90.00
_cell.angle_beta   90.00
_cell.angle_gamma   90.00
#
_symmetry.space_group_name_H-M   'P 1'
#
loop_
_entity.id
_entity.type
_entity.pdbx_description
1 polymer ?
#
loop_
_entity_poly.entity_id
_entity_poly.type
_entity_poly.pdbx_seq_one_letter_code
_entity_poly.pdbx_strand_id
1 'polypeptide(L)'
;MTGAQPPQGEAMPIASHLFIVEATVPPGIEEDWNRWYNEVHLPEIGDCPGFLSAQRYVCEDASGRRYVAIYELESPEAIRSAEFAARRGWAQFTGQVEFRSGVFSKIAGYAPTRG
;
A
#
# COMPACT_ATOMS: atom_id res chain seq x y z
N MET A 1 19.48 -26.97 -5.38
CA MET A 1 19.26 -26.38 -5.14
C MET A 1 18.67 -25.67 -5.10
N THR A 2 18.37 -25.50 -4.88
CA THR A 2 17.95 -24.87 -4.70
C THR A 2 17.69 -23.91 -4.90
N GLY A 3 17.81 -23.69 -5.02
CA GLY A 3 17.70 -22.74 -5.20
C GLY A 3 16.97 -21.77 -5.73
N ALA A 4 15.92 -21.81 -5.95
CA ALA A 4 15.11 -20.71 -6.40
C ALA A 4 15.17 -19.55 -5.43
N GLN A 5 15.77 -19.77 -4.31
CA GLN A 5 15.82 -18.75 -3.28
C GLN A 5 16.92 -17.74 -3.57
N PRO A 6 16.65 -16.44 -3.39
CA PRO A 6 17.70 -15.45 -3.58
C PRO A 6 18.84 -15.67 -2.61
N PRO A 7 20.04 -15.30 -2.99
CA PRO A 7 21.17 -15.40 -2.08
C PRO A 7 20.92 -14.65 -0.80
N GLN A 8 21.50 -15.15 0.27
CA GLN A 8 21.42 -14.47 1.55
C GLN A 8 21.99 -13.08 1.47
N GLY A 9 21.33 -12.14 2.10
CA GLY A 9 21.75 -10.76 2.09
C GLY A 9 21.30 -9.98 0.89
N GLU A 10 20.74 -10.66 -0.08
CA GLU A 10 20.22 -9.99 -1.26
C GLU A 10 18.74 -9.75 -1.06
N ALA A 11 18.34 -8.51 -0.97
CA ALA A 11 16.95 -8.17 -0.77
C ALA A 11 16.20 -8.26 -2.08
N MET A 12 14.94 -8.68 -2.03
CA MET A 12 14.06 -8.57 -3.17
C MET A 12 13.86 -7.11 -3.47
N PRO A 13 13.97 -6.71 -4.75
CA PRO A 13 13.77 -5.30 -5.07
C PRO A 13 12.34 -4.89 -4.79
N ILE A 14 12.19 -3.70 -4.27
CA ILE A 14 10.89 -3.07 -4.19
C ILE A 14 10.53 -2.63 -5.62
N ALA A 15 9.27 -2.78 -5.98
CA ALA A 15 8.82 -2.42 -7.33
C ALA A 15 9.17 -0.97 -7.64
N SER A 16 9.35 -0.68 -8.92
CA SER A 16 9.70 0.67 -9.36
C SER A 16 8.57 1.67 -9.20
N HIS A 17 7.35 1.21 -9.04
CA HIS A 17 6.18 2.08 -8.93
C HIS A 17 5.34 1.64 -7.75
N LEU A 18 4.97 2.60 -6.92
CA LEU A 18 4.16 2.33 -5.74
C LEU A 18 2.96 3.25 -5.74
N PHE A 19 1.80 2.71 -5.38
CA PHE A 19 0.63 3.52 -5.06
C PHE A 19 0.58 3.60 -3.55
N ILE A 20 0.65 4.81 -3.00
CA ILE A 20 0.73 5.02 -1.56
C ILE A 20 -0.45 5.84 -1.12
N VAL A 21 -1.15 5.36 -0.10
CA VAL A 21 -2.29 6.04 0.50
C VAL A 21 -1.97 6.30 1.96
N GLU A 22 -1.88 7.59 2.33
CA GLU A 22 -1.72 7.99 3.73
C GLU A 22 -3.07 8.40 4.27
N ALA A 23 -3.41 7.96 5.48
CA ALA A 23 -4.73 8.24 6.01
C ALA A 23 -4.72 8.39 7.52
N THR A 24 -5.59 9.27 8.02
CA THR A 24 -5.92 9.38 9.44
C THR A 24 -7.43 9.36 9.56
N VAL A 25 -7.91 8.83 10.70
CA VAL A 25 -9.34 8.71 10.97
C VAL A 25 -9.61 9.13 12.39
N PRO A 26 -10.85 9.57 12.69
CA PRO A 26 -11.23 9.88 14.07
C PRO A 26 -11.18 8.62 14.92
N PRO A 27 -10.86 8.75 16.22
CA PRO A 27 -10.78 7.58 17.09
C PRO A 27 -12.07 6.76 17.16
N GLY A 28 -13.21 7.40 17.01
CA GLY A 28 -14.48 6.69 17.13
C GLY A 28 -14.73 5.66 16.04
N ILE A 29 -14.09 5.77 14.89
CA ILE A 29 -14.28 4.80 13.81
C ILE A 29 -13.03 3.97 13.57
N GLU A 30 -11.96 4.23 14.29
CA GLU A 30 -10.64 3.68 13.94
C GLU A 30 -10.61 2.16 13.94
N GLU A 31 -11.21 1.54 14.93
CA GLU A 31 -11.20 0.09 15.03
C GLU A 31 -11.97 -0.56 13.89
N ASP A 32 -13.19 -0.07 13.62
CA ASP A 32 -14.02 -0.60 12.56
C ASP A 32 -13.39 -0.33 11.19
N TRP A 33 -12.80 0.84 11.02
CA TRP A 33 -12.16 1.21 9.76
C TRP A 33 -10.95 0.32 9.49
N ASN A 34 -10.15 0.04 10.51
CA ASN A 34 -8.98 -0.85 10.36
C ASN A 34 -9.42 -2.27 10.00
N ARG A 35 -10.48 -2.76 10.63
CA ARG A 35 -10.98 -4.10 10.32
C ARG A 35 -11.46 -4.17 8.88
N TRP A 36 -12.26 -3.19 8.48
CA TRP A 36 -12.75 -3.13 7.10
C TRP A 36 -11.60 -3.06 6.11
N TYR A 37 -10.61 -2.20 6.39
CA TYR A 37 -9.50 -2.03 5.48
C TYR A 37 -8.73 -3.33 5.34
N ASN A 38 -8.40 -3.97 6.45
CA ASN A 38 -7.61 -5.20 6.42
C ASN A 38 -8.35 -6.34 5.75
N GLU A 39 -9.63 -6.49 6.02
CA GLU A 39 -10.38 -7.66 5.58
C GLU A 39 -11.04 -7.50 4.23
N VAL A 40 -11.38 -6.28 3.85
CA VAL A 40 -12.15 -6.02 2.64
C VAL A 40 -11.35 -5.20 1.64
N HIS A 41 -10.95 -4.00 2.04
CA HIS A 41 -10.42 -3.03 1.10
C HIS A 41 -9.03 -3.37 0.59
N LEU A 42 -8.16 -3.85 1.48
CA LEU A 42 -6.80 -4.17 1.08
C LEU A 42 -6.75 -5.28 0.02
N PRO A 43 -7.44 -6.42 0.22
CA PRO A 43 -7.47 -7.42 -0.85
C PRO A 43 -8.25 -6.94 -2.08
N GLU A 44 -9.30 -6.15 -1.88
CA GLU A 44 -10.10 -5.64 -2.99
C GLU A 44 -9.25 -4.80 -3.94
N ILE A 45 -8.43 -3.91 -3.40
CA ILE A 45 -7.55 -3.08 -4.21
C ILE A 45 -6.36 -3.89 -4.70
N GLY A 46 -5.80 -4.73 -3.83
CA GLY A 46 -4.63 -5.54 -4.19
C GLY A 46 -4.89 -6.52 -5.32
N ASP A 47 -6.14 -6.90 -5.53
CA ASP A 47 -6.50 -7.81 -6.62
C ASP A 47 -6.76 -7.10 -7.94
N CYS A 48 -6.64 -5.78 -7.99
CA CYS A 48 -6.82 -5.06 -9.25
C CYS A 48 -5.71 -5.39 -10.23
N PRO A 49 -5.99 -5.33 -11.53
CA PRO A 49 -4.95 -5.63 -12.53
C PRO A 49 -3.76 -4.71 -12.38
N GLY A 50 -2.57 -5.29 -12.48
CA GLY A 50 -1.32 -4.53 -12.38
C GLY A 50 -0.85 -4.26 -10.97
N PHE A 51 -1.61 -4.67 -9.96
CA PHE A 51 -1.19 -4.58 -8.57
C PHE A 51 -0.44 -5.85 -8.20
N LEU A 52 0.77 -5.69 -7.67
CA LEU A 52 1.66 -6.81 -7.38
C LEU A 52 1.61 -7.22 -5.92
N SER A 53 1.32 -6.29 -5.03
CA SER A 53 1.26 -6.56 -3.59
C SER A 53 0.52 -5.43 -2.90
N ALA A 54 0.11 -5.69 -1.66
CA ALA A 54 -0.61 -4.71 -0.86
C ALA A 54 -0.27 -4.93 0.60
N GLN A 55 0.12 -3.86 1.31
CA GLN A 55 0.44 -3.96 2.73
C GLN A 55 0.15 -2.64 3.42
N ARG A 56 -0.13 -2.71 4.70
CA ARG A 56 -0.44 -1.53 5.51
C ARG A 56 0.56 -1.39 6.64
N TYR A 57 0.83 -0.15 7.00
CA TYR A 57 1.73 0.19 8.10
C TYR A 57 1.11 1.28 8.93
N VAL A 58 1.53 1.38 10.18
CA VAL A 58 1.05 2.43 11.08
C VAL A 58 2.25 3.12 11.72
N CYS A 59 2.13 4.44 11.86
CA CYS A 59 3.08 5.25 12.59
C CYS A 59 2.36 5.92 13.73
N GLU A 60 2.90 5.82 14.94
CA GLU A 60 2.32 6.44 16.11
C GLU A 60 3.32 7.42 16.69
N ASP A 61 2.95 8.68 16.81
CA ASP A 61 3.83 9.70 17.36
C ASP A 61 2.99 10.72 18.14
N ALA A 62 3.61 11.84 18.50
CA ALA A 62 2.93 12.83 19.35
C ALA A 62 1.67 13.40 18.70
N SER A 63 1.58 13.38 17.38
CA SER A 63 0.39 13.90 16.69
C SER A 63 -0.70 12.83 16.49
N GLY A 64 -0.45 11.59 16.93
CA GLY A 64 -1.43 10.52 16.84
C GLY A 64 -1.00 9.44 15.87
N ARG A 65 -1.98 8.65 15.43
CA ARG A 65 -1.72 7.54 14.52
C ARG A 65 -1.95 7.94 13.09
N ARG A 66 -1.00 7.59 12.25
CA ARG A 66 -1.14 7.73 10.82
C ARG A 66 -0.95 6.38 10.18
N TYR A 67 -1.76 6.09 9.18
CA TYR A 67 -1.73 4.81 8.48
C TYR A 67 -1.26 5.02 7.07
N VAL A 68 -0.55 4.03 6.54
CA VAL A 68 -0.15 4.07 5.15
C VAL A 68 -0.39 2.70 4.54
N ALA A 69 -0.98 2.69 3.35
CA ALA A 69 -1.09 1.49 2.54
C ALA A 69 -0.16 1.66 1.36
N ILE A 70 0.64 0.63 1.09
CA ILE A 70 1.61 0.66 0.01
C ILE A 70 1.30 -0.50 -0.92
N TYR A 71 1.00 -0.17 -2.16
CA TYR A 71 0.70 -1.16 -3.20
C TYR A 71 1.82 -1.11 -4.24
N GLU A 72 2.45 -2.25 -4.47
CA GLU A 72 3.43 -2.33 -5.55
C GLU A 72 2.71 -2.49 -6.86
N LEU A 73 3.16 -1.78 -7.90
CA LEU A 73 2.50 -1.73 -9.19
C LEU A 73 3.45 -2.18 -10.29
N GLU A 74 2.90 -2.85 -11.30
CA GLU A 74 3.66 -3.13 -12.53
C GLU A 74 4.02 -1.85 -13.26
N SER A 75 3.10 -0.89 -13.27
CA SER A 75 3.30 0.39 -13.93
C SER A 75 2.37 1.42 -13.32
N PRO A 76 2.64 2.72 -13.55
CA PRO A 76 1.73 3.76 -13.05
C PRO A 76 0.31 3.64 -13.59
N GLU A 77 0.14 2.96 -14.73
CA GLU A 77 -1.17 2.84 -15.37
C GLU A 77 -2.11 1.92 -14.59
N ALA A 78 -1.59 1.15 -13.63
CA ALA A 78 -2.43 0.22 -12.87
C ALA A 78 -3.60 0.92 -12.17
N ILE A 79 -3.43 2.20 -11.78
CA ILE A 79 -4.50 2.92 -11.10
C ILE A 79 -5.55 3.47 -12.06
N ARG A 80 -5.42 3.17 -13.35
CA ARG A 80 -6.37 3.66 -14.36
C ARG A 80 -7.33 2.60 -14.84
N SER A 81 -7.30 1.41 -14.25
CA SER A 81 -8.19 0.34 -14.68
C SER A 81 -9.62 0.62 -14.23
N ALA A 82 -10.57 0.03 -14.94
CA ALA A 82 -11.98 0.10 -14.55
C ALA A 82 -12.19 -0.58 -13.21
N GLU A 83 -11.46 -1.66 -12.95
CA GLU A 83 -11.56 -2.38 -11.69
C GLU A 83 -11.14 -1.48 -10.52
N PHE A 84 -10.03 -0.78 -10.67
CA PHE A 84 -9.59 0.11 -9.61
C PHE A 84 -10.60 1.25 -9.40
N ALA A 85 -11.10 1.83 -10.49
CA ALA A 85 -12.07 2.91 -10.39
C ALA A 85 -13.34 2.46 -9.66
N ALA A 86 -13.74 1.21 -9.85
CA ALA A 86 -14.94 0.67 -9.21
C ALA A 86 -14.72 0.34 -7.74
N ARG A 87 -13.50 0.10 -7.31
CA ARG A 87 -13.22 -0.39 -5.97
C ARG A 87 -12.60 0.65 -5.04
N ARG A 88 -12.09 1.74 -5.60
CA ARG A 88 -11.46 2.78 -4.79
C ARG A 88 -12.51 3.49 -3.92
N GLY A 89 -12.04 4.16 -2.87
CA GLY A 89 -12.91 4.94 -2.02
C GLY A 89 -13.04 4.32 -0.65
N TRP A 90 -13.88 4.91 0.18
CA TRP A 90 -13.92 4.60 1.59
C TRP A 90 -15.24 3.96 2.04
N ALA A 91 -16.10 3.59 1.08
CA ALA A 91 -17.36 2.90 1.37
C ALA A 91 -18.14 3.63 2.47
N GLN A 92 -18.50 2.92 3.54
CA GLN A 92 -19.30 3.52 4.61
C GLN A 92 -18.56 4.60 5.40
N PHE A 93 -17.25 4.71 5.21
CA PHE A 93 -16.44 5.71 5.93
C PHE A 93 -16.20 6.96 5.09
N THR A 94 -16.85 7.08 3.96
CA THR A 94 -16.70 8.24 3.08
C THR A 94 -16.98 9.53 3.85
N GLY A 95 -16.06 10.49 3.69
CA GLY A 95 -16.17 11.79 4.37
C GLY A 95 -15.56 11.81 5.75
N GLN A 96 -15.16 10.66 6.29
CA GLN A 96 -14.60 10.59 7.63
C GLN A 96 -13.10 10.30 7.63
N VAL A 97 -12.51 10.05 6.47
CA VAL A 97 -11.09 9.71 6.34
C VAL A 97 -10.37 10.91 5.75
N GLU A 98 -9.35 11.39 6.45
CA GLU A 98 -8.43 12.36 5.86
C GLU A 98 -7.32 11.59 5.19
N PHE A 99 -7.12 11.82 3.90
CA PHE A 99 -6.15 11.01 3.18
C PHE A 99 -5.53 11.77 2.02
N ARG A 100 -4.39 11.28 1.59
CA ARG A 100 -3.79 11.70 0.35
C ARG A 100 -3.14 10.47 -0.28
N SER A 101 -3.10 10.46 -1.60
CA SER A 101 -2.56 9.31 -2.31
C SER A 101 -1.84 9.76 -3.56
N GLY A 102 -1.00 8.89 -4.07
CA GLY A 102 -0.30 9.15 -5.31
C GLY A 102 0.50 7.95 -5.74
N VAL A 103 0.92 7.98 -6.99
CA VAL A 103 1.85 7.00 -7.53
C VAL A 103 3.24 7.58 -7.40
N PHE A 104 4.12 6.83 -6.76
CA PHE A 104 5.51 7.20 -6.58
C PHE A 104 6.37 6.30 -7.45
N SER A 105 7.23 6.90 -8.25
CA SER A 105 8.12 6.13 -9.11
C SER A 105 9.54 6.26 -8.59
N LYS A 106 10.25 5.14 -8.61
CA LYS A 106 11.61 5.09 -8.06
C LYS A 106 12.52 6.01 -8.84
N ILE A 107 13.30 6.82 -8.14
CA ILE A 107 14.30 7.65 -8.78
C ILE A 107 15.72 7.19 -8.44
N ALA A 108 15.89 6.40 -7.39
CA ALA A 108 17.19 5.89 -7.00
C ALA A 108 17.00 4.78 -5.99
N GLY A 109 17.99 3.92 -5.91
CA GLY A 109 18.00 2.87 -4.91
C GLY A 109 19.42 2.48 -4.62
N TYR A 110 19.62 1.82 -3.49
CA TYR A 110 20.93 1.35 -3.08
C TYR A 110 20.75 0.13 -2.18
N ALA A 111 21.48 -0.91 -2.47
CA ALA A 111 21.52 -2.08 -1.61
C ALA A 111 22.98 -2.29 -1.19
N PRO A 112 23.28 -2.27 0.10
CA PRO A 112 24.66 -2.49 0.53
C PRO A 112 25.14 -3.86 0.12
N THR A 113 26.39 -3.93 -0.26
CA THR A 113 27.03 -5.21 -0.54
C THR A 113 27.34 -5.87 0.78
N ARG A 114 27.00 -7.14 0.91
CA ARG A 114 27.33 -7.90 2.10
C ARG A 114 28.51 -8.81 1.83
N GLY A 115 29.50 -8.64 2.64
CA GLY A 115 30.74 -9.37 2.50
C GLY A 115 30.64 -10.83 2.86
#